data_d54ad7e20be74f480c792579ac8dea85
#
_entry.id   d54ad7e20be74f480c792579ac8dea85
#
_cell.length_a   1.000
_cell.length_b   1.000
_cell.length_c   1.000
_cell.angle_alpha   90.00
_cell.angle_beta   90.00
_cell.angle_gamma   90.00
#
_symmetry.space_group_name_H-M   'P 1'
#
loop_
_entity.id
_entity.type
_entity.pdbx_description
1 polymer ?
#
loop_
_entity_poly.entity_id
_entity_poly.type
_entity_poly.pdbx_seq_one_letter_code
_entity_poly.pdbx_strand_id
1 'polypeptide(L)'
;MEFKISREFLSEIEQLISENKAQELLLLLEDIHFADIAEIMEELDDYGAGYIFNTLDSEKTAEILLELDEEVREKILKNLSPKEIAEELDELSTDDAADIIAELPQYKKEQVISELEDVEHAKDIVDLLRYDE
;
A
#
# COMPACT_ATOMS: atom_id res chain seq x y z
N MET A 1 14.79 20.04 4.02
CA MET A 1 13.96 20.18 5.23
C MET A 1 13.16 18.90 5.43
N GLU A 2 13.37 18.27 6.57
CA GLU A 2 12.64 17.03 6.86
C GLU A 2 11.19 17.34 7.23
N PHE A 3 10.28 16.57 6.63
CA PHE A 3 8.88 16.61 7.01
C PHE A 3 8.73 15.99 8.40
N LYS A 4 8.01 16.66 9.27
CA LYS A 4 7.71 16.12 10.60
C LYS A 4 6.21 16.11 10.81
N ILE A 5 5.71 14.97 11.26
CA ILE A 5 4.29 14.85 11.57
C ILE A 5 4.03 15.57 12.89
N SER A 6 3.29 16.68 12.83
CA SER A 6 2.87 17.37 14.03
C SER A 6 1.54 16.79 14.50
N ARG A 7 1.24 16.98 15.78
CA ARG A 7 -0.04 16.53 16.32
C ARG A 7 -1.20 17.27 15.65
N GLU A 8 -1.00 18.55 15.36
CA GLU A 8 -2.01 19.36 14.68
C GLU A 8 -2.30 18.84 13.27
N PHE A 9 -1.24 18.48 12.53
CA PHE A 9 -1.38 17.96 11.18
C PHE A 9 -2.11 16.62 11.20
N LEU A 10 -1.71 15.74 12.10
CA LEU A 10 -2.34 14.43 12.24
C LEU A 10 -3.82 14.57 12.61
N SER A 11 -4.13 15.49 13.52
CA SER A 11 -5.50 15.77 13.94
C SER A 11 -6.35 16.28 12.77
N GLU A 12 -5.77 17.13 11.92
CA GLU A 12 -6.44 17.62 10.73
C GLU A 12 -6.79 16.48 9.77
N ILE A 13 -5.83 15.56 9.57
CA ILE A 13 -6.04 14.37 8.74
C ILE A 13 -7.17 13.51 9.32
N GLU A 14 -7.13 13.25 10.62
CA GLU A 14 -8.16 12.45 11.28
C GLU A 14 -9.55 13.08 11.13
N GLN A 15 -9.62 14.39 11.21
CA GLN A 15 -10.88 15.12 11.04
C GLN A 15 -11.41 14.97 9.62
N LEU A 16 -10.55 15.12 8.61
CA LEU A 16 -10.96 14.97 7.22
C LEU A 16 -11.46 13.55 6.95
N ILE A 17 -10.82 12.56 7.54
CA ILE A 17 -11.25 11.16 7.42
C ILE A 17 -12.62 10.97 8.07
N SER A 18 -12.81 11.47 9.29
CA SER A 18 -14.08 11.31 10.02
C SER A 18 -15.24 11.99 9.31
N GLU A 19 -14.97 13.10 8.61
CA GLU A 19 -15.98 13.84 7.85
C GLU A 19 -16.12 13.34 6.41
N ASN A 20 -15.34 12.32 6.03
CA ASN A 20 -15.36 11.71 4.70
C ASN A 20 -15.06 12.73 3.60
N LYS A 21 -14.09 13.59 3.83
CA LYS A 21 -13.68 14.64 2.89
C LYS A 21 -12.47 14.19 2.08
N ALA A 22 -12.68 13.20 1.21
CA ALA A 22 -11.62 12.58 0.42
C ALA A 22 -10.86 13.56 -0.47
N GLN A 23 -11.56 14.47 -1.13
CA GLN A 23 -10.92 15.44 -2.03
C GLN A 23 -9.99 16.39 -1.29
N GLU A 24 -10.42 16.87 -0.13
CA GLU A 24 -9.60 17.74 0.69
C GLU A 24 -8.38 17.01 1.23
N LEU A 25 -8.56 15.74 1.59
CA LEU A 25 -7.46 14.90 2.04
C LEU A 25 -6.43 14.68 0.93
N LEU A 26 -6.90 14.43 -0.29
CA LEU A 26 -6.00 14.27 -1.45
C LEU A 26 -5.15 15.52 -1.67
N LEU A 27 -5.77 16.70 -1.59
CA LEU A 27 -5.05 17.95 -1.75
C LEU A 27 -3.99 18.13 -0.67
N LEU A 28 -4.33 17.76 0.56
CA LEU A 28 -3.41 17.88 1.68
C LEU A 28 -2.19 16.97 1.53
N LEU A 29 -2.38 15.78 0.97
CA LEU A 29 -1.32 14.79 0.80
C LEU A 29 -0.55 14.89 -0.51
N GLU A 30 -1.03 15.73 -1.44
CA GLU A 30 -0.50 15.80 -2.81
C GLU A 30 1.01 15.97 -2.90
N ASP A 31 1.58 16.85 -2.08
CA ASP A 31 3.00 17.16 -2.13
C ASP A 31 3.84 16.44 -1.08
N ILE A 32 3.23 15.48 -0.39
CA ILE A 32 3.92 14.73 0.66
C ILE A 32 4.55 13.46 0.06
N HIS A 33 5.80 13.22 0.41
CA HIS A 33 6.54 12.06 -0.09
C HIS A 33 5.96 10.74 0.43
N PHE A 34 6.12 9.67 -0.34
CA PHE A 34 5.60 8.33 0.01
C PHE A 34 6.01 7.87 1.41
N ALA A 35 7.28 8.07 1.77
CA ALA A 35 7.78 7.67 3.08
C ALA A 35 7.06 8.41 4.20
N ASP A 36 6.76 9.68 3.99
CA ASP A 36 6.08 10.50 4.99
C ASP A 36 4.60 10.14 5.09
N ILE A 37 3.96 9.80 3.97
CA ILE A 37 2.58 9.30 3.99
C ILE A 37 2.52 7.96 4.72
N ALA A 38 3.50 7.08 4.47
CA ALA A 38 3.58 5.80 5.19
C ALA A 38 3.67 6.03 6.69
N GLU A 39 4.50 6.98 7.12
CA GLU A 39 4.64 7.31 8.53
C GLU A 39 3.34 7.83 9.13
N ILE A 40 2.62 8.68 8.37
CA ILE A 40 1.30 9.16 8.79
C ILE A 40 0.34 7.99 8.99
N MET A 41 0.32 7.05 8.04
CA MET A 41 -0.55 5.88 8.14
C MET A 41 -0.22 5.03 9.36
N GLU A 42 1.05 4.91 9.71
CA GLU A 42 1.49 4.16 10.88
C GLU A 42 1.04 4.81 12.20
N GLU A 43 0.82 6.13 12.19
CA GLU A 43 0.34 6.85 13.36
C GLU A 43 -1.18 6.83 13.50
N LEU A 44 -1.90 6.45 12.44
CA LEU A 44 -3.37 6.38 12.46
C LEU A 44 -3.82 4.99 12.92
N ASP A 45 -5.10 4.88 13.25
CA ASP A 45 -5.70 3.56 13.50
C ASP A 45 -5.89 2.83 12.16
N ASP A 46 -6.32 1.58 12.23
CA ASP A 46 -6.49 0.74 11.03
C ASP A 46 -7.48 1.34 10.05
N TYR A 47 -8.55 1.93 10.55
CA TYR A 47 -9.56 2.58 9.71
C TYR A 47 -8.96 3.77 8.96
N GLY A 48 -8.22 4.62 9.68
CA GLY A 48 -7.61 5.80 9.08
C GLY A 48 -6.57 5.45 8.02
N ALA A 49 -5.72 4.49 8.33
CA ALA A 49 -4.71 4.04 7.38
C ALA A 49 -5.35 3.47 6.11
N GLY A 50 -6.39 2.64 6.28
CA GLY A 50 -7.14 2.08 5.16
C GLY A 50 -7.85 3.15 4.35
N TYR A 51 -8.38 4.16 5.01
CA TYR A 51 -9.05 5.27 4.32
C TYR A 51 -8.08 6.01 3.39
N ILE A 52 -6.88 6.32 3.89
CA ILE A 52 -5.86 6.98 3.07
C ILE A 52 -5.49 6.08 1.88
N PHE A 53 -5.28 4.79 2.14
CA PHE A 53 -4.91 3.85 1.10
C PHE A 53 -5.96 3.78 -0.01
N ASN A 54 -7.24 3.74 0.37
CA ASN A 54 -8.34 3.66 -0.60
C ASN A 54 -8.60 4.97 -1.33
N THR A 55 -8.14 6.09 -0.78
CA THR A 55 -8.35 7.42 -1.38
C THR A 55 -7.32 7.74 -2.45
N LEU A 56 -6.09 7.26 -2.28
CA LEU A 56 -5.00 7.49 -3.23
C LEU A 56 -5.07 6.51 -4.40
N ASP A 57 -4.46 6.88 -5.53
CA ASP A 57 -4.41 5.98 -6.68
C ASP A 57 -3.35 4.88 -6.48
N SER A 58 -3.46 3.80 -7.25
CA SER A 58 -2.61 2.62 -7.09
C SER A 58 -1.13 2.88 -7.37
N GLU A 59 -0.83 3.86 -8.22
CA GLU A 59 0.55 4.23 -8.51
C GLU A 59 1.25 4.74 -7.25
N LYS A 60 0.56 5.58 -6.47
CA LYS A 60 1.08 6.11 -5.22
C LYS A 60 1.06 5.08 -4.09
N THR A 61 -0.04 4.34 -3.97
CA THR A 61 -0.17 3.38 -2.87
C THR A 61 0.79 2.21 -3.00
N ALA A 62 1.16 1.81 -4.23
CA ALA A 62 2.15 0.77 -4.43
C ALA A 62 3.50 1.18 -3.82
N GLU A 63 3.93 2.41 -4.06
CA GLU A 63 5.16 2.92 -3.48
C GLU A 63 5.06 3.05 -1.96
N ILE A 64 3.89 3.47 -1.46
CA ILE A 64 3.64 3.58 -0.03
C ILE A 64 3.73 2.21 0.65
N LEU A 65 3.22 1.16 0.00
CA LEU A 65 3.31 -0.20 0.55
C LEU A 65 4.74 -0.60 0.86
N LEU A 66 5.68 -0.22 -0.02
CA LEU A 66 7.09 -0.55 0.18
C LEU A 66 7.70 0.21 1.37
N GLU A 67 7.17 1.38 1.67
CA GLU A 67 7.68 2.22 2.76
C GLU A 67 7.07 1.89 4.12
N LEU A 68 5.92 1.22 4.14
CA LEU A 68 5.25 0.85 5.39
C LEU A 68 6.06 -0.21 6.14
N ASP A 69 6.01 -0.18 7.49
CA ASP A 69 6.58 -1.29 8.23
C ASP A 69 5.74 -2.55 7.98
N GLU A 70 6.35 -3.71 8.19
CA GLU A 70 5.75 -4.99 7.85
C GLU A 70 4.40 -5.21 8.52
N GLU A 71 4.27 -4.82 9.77
CA GLU A 71 3.04 -5.01 10.52
C GLU A 71 1.87 -4.23 9.94
N VAL A 72 2.09 -2.96 9.59
CA VAL A 72 1.04 -2.13 9.00
C VAL A 72 0.71 -2.61 7.59
N ARG A 73 1.73 -2.95 6.81
CA ARG A 73 1.54 -3.49 5.46
C ARG A 73 0.70 -4.76 5.49
N GLU A 74 0.98 -5.66 6.42
CA GLU A 74 0.22 -6.90 6.58
C GLU A 74 -1.27 -6.61 6.84
N LYS A 75 -1.57 -5.67 7.69
CA LYS A 75 -2.96 -5.30 8.01
C LYS A 75 -3.68 -4.75 6.78
N ILE A 76 -3.02 -3.91 6.01
CA ILE A 76 -3.60 -3.36 4.79
C ILE A 76 -3.84 -4.45 3.76
N LEU A 77 -2.84 -5.30 3.51
CA LEU A 77 -2.97 -6.39 2.54
C LEU A 77 -4.06 -7.38 2.94
N LYS A 78 -4.25 -7.61 4.23
CA LYS A 78 -5.27 -8.51 4.74
C LYS A 78 -6.68 -8.04 4.37
N ASN A 79 -6.88 -6.73 4.27
CA ASN A 79 -8.18 -6.15 3.95
C ASN A 79 -8.43 -5.94 2.46
N LEU A 80 -7.44 -6.27 1.61
CA LEU A 80 -7.57 -6.15 0.17
C LEU A 80 -7.91 -7.51 -0.45
N SER A 81 -8.70 -7.47 -1.53
CA SER A 81 -8.97 -8.68 -2.31
C SER A 81 -7.72 -9.04 -3.12
N PRO A 82 -7.61 -10.31 -3.59
CA PRO A 82 -6.48 -10.69 -4.46
C PRO A 82 -6.38 -9.80 -5.70
N LYS A 83 -7.50 -9.38 -6.27
CA LYS A 83 -7.51 -8.50 -7.43
C LYS A 83 -6.95 -7.11 -7.09
N GLU A 84 -7.34 -6.57 -5.94
CA GLU A 84 -6.84 -5.28 -5.49
C GLU A 84 -5.33 -5.32 -5.21
N ILE A 85 -4.86 -6.43 -4.61
CA ILE A 85 -3.43 -6.61 -4.37
C ILE A 85 -2.69 -6.70 -5.72
N ALA A 86 -3.22 -7.46 -6.66
CA ALA A 86 -2.62 -7.60 -7.99
C ALA A 86 -2.48 -6.24 -8.69
N GLU A 87 -3.49 -5.38 -8.58
CA GLU A 87 -3.45 -4.03 -9.16
C GLU A 87 -2.29 -3.22 -8.60
N GLU A 88 -2.02 -3.34 -7.29
CA GLU A 88 -0.87 -2.67 -6.67
C GLU A 88 0.45 -3.24 -7.18
N LEU A 89 0.54 -4.57 -7.26
CA LEU A 89 1.77 -5.24 -7.69
C LEU A 89 2.09 -4.97 -9.15
N ASP A 90 1.09 -4.75 -10.00
CA ASP A 90 1.31 -4.41 -11.40
C ASP A 90 2.02 -3.06 -11.56
N GLU A 91 1.99 -2.22 -10.53
CA GLU A 91 2.69 -0.93 -10.51
C GLU A 91 4.14 -1.05 -10.00
N LEU A 92 4.55 -2.21 -9.50
CA LEU A 92 5.86 -2.42 -8.88
C LEU A 92 6.79 -3.21 -9.79
N SER A 93 8.09 -3.09 -9.52
CA SER A 93 9.09 -3.94 -10.18
C SER A 93 8.86 -5.40 -9.77
N THR A 94 9.42 -6.30 -10.55
CA THR A 94 9.32 -7.74 -10.27
C THR A 94 9.87 -8.09 -8.89
N ASP A 95 11.00 -7.52 -8.51
CA ASP A 95 11.64 -7.77 -7.21
C ASP A 95 10.75 -7.33 -6.05
N ASP A 96 10.21 -6.12 -6.14
CA ASP A 96 9.37 -5.56 -5.09
C ASP A 96 8.06 -6.32 -4.97
N ALA A 97 7.44 -6.66 -6.11
CA ALA A 97 6.19 -7.42 -6.12
C ALA A 97 6.40 -8.81 -5.51
N ALA A 98 7.51 -9.48 -5.84
CA ALA A 98 7.82 -10.80 -5.28
C ALA A 98 7.98 -10.73 -3.76
N ASP A 99 8.63 -9.69 -3.24
CA ASP A 99 8.82 -9.52 -1.82
C ASP A 99 7.48 -9.40 -1.08
N ILE A 100 6.54 -8.66 -1.66
CA ILE A 100 5.21 -8.50 -1.05
C ILE A 100 4.43 -9.82 -1.11
N ILE A 101 4.47 -10.52 -2.24
CA ILE A 101 3.79 -11.81 -2.39
C ILE A 101 4.33 -12.83 -1.37
N ALA A 102 5.65 -12.82 -1.13
CA ALA A 102 6.26 -13.72 -0.16
C ALA A 102 5.70 -13.57 1.25
N GLU A 103 5.19 -12.38 1.59
CA GLU A 103 4.58 -12.12 2.90
C GLU A 103 3.15 -12.64 3.03
N LEU A 104 2.50 -13.00 1.92
CA LEU A 104 1.10 -13.42 1.92
C LEU A 104 0.95 -14.90 2.32
N PRO A 105 -0.22 -15.28 2.88
CA PRO A 105 -0.53 -16.69 3.11
C PRO A 105 -0.57 -17.46 1.77
N GLN A 106 -0.23 -18.73 1.79
CA GLN A 106 -0.11 -19.55 0.57
C GLN A 106 -1.36 -19.48 -0.32
N TYR A 107 -2.55 -19.59 0.27
CA TYR A 107 -3.78 -19.58 -0.51
C TYR A 107 -3.98 -18.25 -1.24
N LYS A 108 -3.54 -17.16 -0.62
CA LYS A 108 -3.69 -15.82 -1.19
C LYS A 108 -2.66 -15.55 -2.28
N LYS A 109 -1.44 -16.09 -2.12
CA LYS A 109 -0.37 -15.97 -3.13
C LYS A 109 -0.85 -16.43 -4.50
N GLU A 110 -1.42 -17.62 -4.56
CA GLU A 110 -1.89 -18.19 -5.82
C GLU A 110 -2.99 -17.36 -6.45
N GLN A 111 -3.93 -16.88 -5.64
CA GLN A 111 -5.02 -16.04 -6.12
C GLN A 111 -4.51 -14.71 -6.67
N VAL A 112 -3.58 -14.08 -5.98
CA VAL A 112 -3.01 -12.81 -6.43
C VAL A 112 -2.25 -12.98 -7.74
N ILE A 113 -1.43 -14.00 -7.85
CA ILE A 113 -0.66 -14.27 -9.06
C ILE A 113 -1.59 -14.46 -10.25
N SER A 114 -2.72 -15.17 -10.06
CA SER A 114 -3.69 -15.41 -11.13
C SER A 114 -4.40 -14.14 -11.59
N GLU A 115 -4.43 -13.11 -10.76
CA GLU A 115 -5.10 -11.85 -11.08
C GLU A 115 -4.17 -10.80 -11.72
N LEU A 116 -2.85 -11.06 -11.78
CA LEU A 116 -1.91 -10.14 -12.41
C LEU A 116 -2.22 -10.03 -13.90
N GLU A 117 -2.28 -8.79 -14.40
CA GLU A 117 -2.64 -8.54 -15.79
C GLU A 117 -1.49 -8.79 -16.77
N ASP A 118 -0.26 -8.43 -16.36
CA ASP A 118 0.92 -8.62 -17.20
C ASP A 118 1.46 -10.04 -17.02
N VAL A 119 1.25 -10.87 -18.03
CA VAL A 119 1.65 -12.29 -18.00
C VAL A 119 3.14 -12.47 -17.82
N GLU A 120 3.95 -11.64 -18.50
CA GLU A 120 5.41 -11.74 -18.37
C GLU A 120 5.86 -11.33 -16.98
N HIS A 121 5.27 -10.27 -16.44
CA HIS A 121 5.54 -9.82 -15.09
C HIS A 121 5.19 -10.92 -14.07
N ALA A 122 4.03 -11.54 -14.23
CA ALA A 122 3.60 -12.64 -13.37
C ALA A 122 4.59 -13.81 -13.42
N LYS A 123 5.05 -14.15 -14.61
CA LYS A 123 6.01 -15.23 -14.79
C LYS A 123 7.33 -14.93 -14.10
N ASP A 124 7.82 -13.70 -14.24
CA ASP A 124 9.08 -13.27 -13.63
C ASP A 124 8.97 -13.30 -12.10
N ILE A 125 7.82 -12.89 -11.56
CA ILE A 125 7.56 -12.93 -10.13
C ILE A 125 7.61 -14.38 -9.62
N VAL A 126 6.95 -15.29 -10.33
CA VAL A 126 6.92 -16.71 -9.96
C VAL A 126 8.34 -17.30 -9.96
N ASP A 127 9.14 -16.94 -10.97
CA ASP A 127 10.52 -17.42 -11.06
C ASP A 127 11.35 -16.95 -9.85
N LEU A 128 11.19 -15.70 -9.43
CA LEU A 128 11.87 -15.18 -8.25
C LEU A 128 11.43 -15.88 -6.96
N LEU A 129 10.14 -16.15 -6.83
CA LEU A 129 9.61 -16.84 -5.65
C LEU A 129 10.17 -18.26 -5.53
N ARG A 130 10.38 -18.93 -6.65
CA ARG A 130 10.98 -20.28 -6.66
C ARG A 130 12.44 -20.25 -6.24
N TYR A 131 13.15 -19.19 -6.55
CA TYR A 131 14.56 -19.06 -6.20
C TYR A 131 14.77 -18.89 -4.71
N ASP A 132 13.80 -18.32 -4.02
CA ASP A 132 13.91 -18.03 -2.58
C ASP A 132 13.48 -19.20 -1.69
N GLU A 133 13.04 -20.29 -2.28
CA GLU A 133 12.64 -21.47 -1.52
C GLU A 133 13.83 -22.34 -1.08
#